data_e1f4f60966f85c25bbd16f7e63946a8e
#
_entry.id   e1f4f60966f85c25bbd16f7e63946a8e
#
_cell.length_a   1.000
_cell.length_b   1.000
_cell.length_c   1.000
_cell.angle_alpha   90.00
_cell.angle_beta   90.00
_cell.angle_gamma   90.00
#
_symmetry.space_group_name_H-M   'P 1'
#
loop_
_entity.id
_entity.type
_entity.pdbx_description
1 polymer ?
#
loop_
_entity_poly.entity_id
_entity_poly.type
_entity_poly.pdbx_seq_one_letter_code
_entity_poly.pdbx_strand_id
1 'polypeptide(L)'
;KLYKDDVLYHTFGASETSVVLAEAGVYQAIADDKYYSLKVTVTTVTETLARLYMTHRECFLLKKDGKVWYWGESSRGTNATGNNTTVNVATLNDNLNALPSGIKQIGDSGSDPHAMCAITNDGKLYTWGYNGHGQLGRGNTTDYTNQGPWLVSSQSSNTFTFCQSSYYSNFALQDNGYIWSCGYNGQYVIGNGNNSQQTTFIRINLPNVIDFDCNHDLALALTSENKVYIWGNENNSTMGSATGTTGTPTHMTTLDGKNIVKVRT
;
A
#
# COMPACT_ATOMS: atom_id res chain seq x y z
N LYS A 1 0.74 -16.38 5.14
CA LYS A 1 -0.23 -17.47 4.90
C LYS A 1 -1.53 -17.13 5.59
N LEU A 2 -2.66 -17.45 4.99
CA LEU A 2 -3.99 -17.33 5.60
C LEU A 2 -4.58 -18.74 5.74
N TYR A 3 -5.09 -19.04 6.92
CA TYR A 3 -5.77 -20.30 7.21
C TYR A 3 -7.25 -20.01 7.50
N LYS A 4 -8.13 -20.92 7.10
CA LYS A 4 -9.55 -20.92 7.45
C LYS A 4 -9.86 -22.24 8.16
N ASP A 5 -10.41 -22.16 9.37
CA ASP A 5 -10.74 -23.33 10.20
C ASP A 5 -9.57 -24.32 10.31
N ASP A 6 -8.37 -23.77 10.55
CA ASP A 6 -7.08 -24.46 10.62
C ASP A 6 -6.59 -25.15 9.33
N VAL A 7 -7.30 -24.97 8.21
CA VAL A 7 -6.88 -25.42 6.88
C VAL A 7 -6.27 -24.24 6.11
N LEU A 8 -5.18 -24.47 5.41
CA LEU A 8 -4.57 -23.44 4.55
C LEU A 8 -5.58 -22.99 3.49
N TYR A 9 -6.04 -21.75 3.61
CA TYR A 9 -7.02 -21.14 2.71
C TYR A 9 -6.32 -20.38 1.56
N HIS A 10 -5.26 -19.65 1.90
CA HIS A 10 -4.54 -18.85 0.94
C HIS A 10 -3.07 -18.70 1.33
N THR A 11 -2.17 -18.73 0.34
CA THR A 11 -0.75 -18.37 0.50
C THR A 11 -0.52 -17.08 -0.27
N PHE A 12 -0.18 -16.01 0.43
CA PHE A 12 0.18 -14.75 -0.22
C PHE A 12 1.47 -14.92 -1.03
N GLY A 13 1.47 -14.44 -2.27
CA GLY A 13 2.68 -14.25 -3.03
C GLY A 13 3.56 -13.15 -2.40
N ALA A 14 4.79 -13.01 -2.88
CA ALA A 14 5.75 -12.05 -2.32
C ALA A 14 5.24 -10.59 -2.34
N SER A 15 4.33 -10.27 -3.25
CA SER A 15 3.72 -8.93 -3.41
C SER A 15 2.21 -8.91 -3.15
N GLU A 16 1.62 -10.04 -2.76
CA GLU A 16 0.19 -10.10 -2.48
C GLU A 16 -0.05 -9.83 -1.00
N THR A 17 -0.70 -8.72 -0.71
CA THR A 17 -0.92 -8.22 0.66
C THR A 17 -2.39 -8.17 1.04
N SER A 18 -3.29 -8.54 0.13
CA SER A 18 -4.72 -8.59 0.41
C SER A 18 -5.42 -9.80 -0.23
N VAL A 19 -6.47 -10.29 0.41
CA VAL A 19 -7.34 -11.35 -0.09
C VAL A 19 -8.81 -11.02 0.23
N VAL A 20 -9.70 -11.41 -0.68
CA VAL A 20 -11.15 -11.28 -0.45
C VAL A 20 -11.64 -12.50 0.31
N LEU A 21 -12.26 -12.28 1.47
CA LEU A 21 -12.86 -13.34 2.28
C LEU A 21 -14.31 -13.54 1.84
N ALA A 22 -14.59 -14.67 1.19
CA ALA A 22 -15.90 -14.97 0.58
C ALA A 22 -16.76 -15.95 1.40
N GLU A 23 -16.23 -16.52 2.48
CA GLU A 23 -16.91 -17.56 3.23
C GLU A 23 -16.82 -17.31 4.75
N ALA A 24 -17.83 -17.79 5.49
CA ALA A 24 -17.76 -17.79 6.95
C ALA A 24 -16.71 -18.79 7.44
N GLY A 25 -16.05 -18.48 8.53
CA GLY A 25 -15.03 -19.34 9.13
C GLY A 25 -14.12 -18.58 10.07
N VAL A 26 -13.21 -19.30 10.70
CA VAL A 26 -12.15 -18.73 11.53
C VAL A 26 -10.91 -18.53 10.66
N TYR A 27 -10.51 -17.30 10.43
CA TYR A 27 -9.33 -16.97 9.64
C TYR A 27 -8.16 -16.64 10.55
N GLN A 28 -7.02 -17.21 10.24
CA GLN A 28 -5.76 -16.95 10.93
C GLN A 28 -4.69 -16.51 9.93
N ALA A 29 -4.24 -15.28 10.04
CA ALA A 29 -3.12 -14.77 9.25
C ALA A 29 -1.82 -15.03 9.98
N ILE A 30 -0.84 -15.65 9.31
CA ILE A 30 0.51 -15.89 9.82
C ILE A 30 1.47 -15.19 8.87
N ALA A 31 2.12 -14.13 9.36
CA ALA A 31 3.24 -13.48 8.70
C ALA A 31 4.52 -14.02 9.30
N ASP A 32 5.46 -14.47 8.47
CA ASP A 32 6.71 -15.16 8.83
C ASP A 32 6.62 -16.15 10.01
N ASP A 33 7.24 -17.28 9.94
CA ASP A 33 7.12 -18.42 10.88
C ASP A 33 7.36 -18.10 12.38
N LYS A 34 7.50 -16.83 12.75
CA LYS A 34 7.86 -16.40 14.12
C LYS A 34 6.96 -15.34 14.75
N TYR A 35 6.10 -14.64 14.03
CA TYR A 35 5.41 -13.48 14.60
C TYR A 35 3.92 -13.46 14.27
N TYR A 36 3.10 -13.50 15.32
CA TYR A 36 1.70 -13.13 15.42
C TYR A 36 0.71 -13.90 14.54
N SER A 37 0.18 -14.97 15.09
CA SER A 37 -1.06 -15.54 14.59
C SER A 37 -2.25 -14.87 15.27
N LEU A 38 -3.10 -14.20 14.52
CA LEU A 38 -4.37 -13.71 15.04
C LEU A 38 -5.52 -14.45 14.37
N LYS A 39 -6.45 -14.97 15.18
CA LYS A 39 -7.66 -15.61 14.70
C LYS A 39 -8.78 -14.57 14.56
N VAL A 40 -9.32 -14.42 13.36
CA VAL A 40 -10.52 -13.64 13.08
C VAL A 40 -11.64 -14.62 12.79
N THR A 41 -12.71 -14.57 13.57
CA THR A 41 -13.91 -15.36 13.28
C THR A 41 -14.87 -14.55 12.42
N VAL A 42 -15.13 -15.02 11.21
CA VAL A 42 -16.19 -14.51 10.33
C VAL A 42 -17.40 -15.39 10.53
N THR A 43 -18.39 -14.91 11.29
CA THR A 43 -19.53 -15.73 11.73
C THR A 43 -20.71 -15.76 10.76
N THR A 44 -20.79 -14.81 9.85
CA THR A 44 -21.85 -14.76 8.83
C THR A 44 -21.37 -14.10 7.55
N VAL A 45 -21.53 -14.75 6.43
CA VAL A 45 -21.28 -14.20 5.11
C VAL A 45 -22.59 -13.71 4.47
N THR A 46 -23.33 -12.89 5.16
CA THR A 46 -24.28 -11.99 4.50
C THR A 46 -23.57 -10.79 3.86
N GLU A 47 -22.28 -10.63 4.15
CA GLU A 47 -21.43 -9.58 3.62
C GLU A 47 -20.38 -10.19 2.68
N THR A 48 -20.69 -10.21 1.42
CA THR A 48 -19.96 -10.96 0.38
C THR A 48 -18.58 -10.41 0.00
N LEU A 49 -18.05 -9.38 0.62
CA LEU A 49 -16.73 -8.84 0.31
C LEU A 49 -16.11 -8.14 1.54
N ALA A 50 -15.26 -8.84 2.24
CA ALA A 50 -14.27 -8.24 3.12
C ALA A 50 -12.90 -8.25 2.43
N ARG A 51 -12.08 -7.23 2.64
CA ARG A 51 -10.72 -7.18 2.12
C ARG A 51 -9.74 -7.12 3.29
N LEU A 52 -8.83 -8.07 3.32
CA LEU A 52 -7.75 -8.15 4.30
C LEU A 52 -6.48 -7.55 3.68
N TYR A 53 -5.92 -6.57 4.35
CA TYR A 53 -4.64 -5.96 4.03
C TYR A 53 -3.63 -6.38 5.09
N MET A 54 -2.44 -6.74 4.67
CA MET A 54 -1.38 -7.18 5.57
C MET A 54 -0.11 -6.39 5.32
N THR A 55 0.48 -5.91 6.40
CA THR A 55 1.86 -5.45 6.41
C THR A 55 2.73 -6.53 7.06
N HIS A 56 4.03 -6.26 7.22
CA HIS A 56 4.92 -7.16 7.96
C HIS A 56 4.47 -7.41 9.41
N ARG A 57 3.77 -6.45 10.04
CA ARG A 57 3.46 -6.48 11.50
C ARG A 57 2.00 -6.28 11.83
N GLU A 58 1.19 -5.80 10.91
CA GLU A 58 -0.20 -5.40 11.15
C GLU A 58 -1.12 -5.96 10.10
N CYS A 59 -2.37 -6.13 10.49
CA CYS A 59 -3.45 -6.50 9.60
C CYS A 59 -4.58 -5.48 9.70
N PHE A 60 -5.20 -5.18 8.55
CA PHE A 60 -6.42 -4.40 8.47
C PHE A 60 -7.48 -5.20 7.72
N LEU A 61 -8.67 -5.23 8.26
CA LEU A 61 -9.85 -5.86 7.65
C LEU A 61 -10.85 -4.75 7.30
N LEU A 62 -11.03 -4.48 6.02
CA LEU A 62 -12.08 -3.61 5.52
C LEU A 62 -13.30 -4.46 5.18
N LYS A 63 -14.38 -4.28 5.92
CA LYS A 63 -15.66 -4.97 5.69
C LYS A 63 -16.51 -4.25 4.64
N LYS A 64 -17.49 -4.94 4.10
CA LYS A 64 -18.44 -4.38 3.11
C LYS A 64 -19.27 -3.22 3.66
N ASP A 65 -19.54 -3.22 4.95
CA ASP A 65 -20.20 -2.09 5.64
C ASP A 65 -19.30 -0.84 5.76
N GLY A 66 -18.10 -0.91 5.19
CA GLY A 66 -17.10 0.16 5.19
C GLY A 66 -16.29 0.26 6.49
N LYS A 67 -16.56 -0.61 7.47
CA LYS A 67 -15.83 -0.59 8.74
C LYS A 67 -14.48 -1.26 8.62
N VAL A 68 -13.47 -0.61 9.22
CA VAL A 68 -12.10 -1.08 9.31
C VAL A 68 -11.82 -1.62 10.70
N TRP A 69 -11.33 -2.84 10.74
CA TRP A 69 -10.78 -3.49 11.94
C TRP A 69 -9.28 -3.65 11.76
N TYR A 70 -8.52 -3.65 12.85
CA TYR A 70 -7.07 -3.80 12.81
C TYR A 70 -6.56 -4.63 13.98
N TRP A 71 -5.36 -5.17 13.83
CA TRP A 71 -4.59 -5.84 14.88
C TRP A 71 -3.13 -5.97 14.45
N GLY A 72 -2.25 -6.27 15.41
CA GLY A 72 -0.82 -6.46 15.20
C GLY A 72 0.02 -5.49 16.01
N GLU A 73 1.33 -5.51 15.72
CA GLU A 73 2.31 -4.64 16.38
C GLU A 73 2.38 -3.29 15.66
N SER A 74 2.20 -2.19 16.40
CA SER A 74 2.38 -0.85 15.90
C SER A 74 3.55 -0.17 16.59
N SER A 75 4.68 -0.12 15.92
CA SER A 75 5.87 0.56 16.45
C SER A 75 6.06 1.97 15.88
N ARG A 76 5.29 2.34 14.85
CA ARG A 76 5.46 3.60 14.09
C ARG A 76 4.16 4.33 13.82
N GLY A 77 3.10 4.04 14.60
CA GLY A 77 1.78 4.62 14.40
C GLY A 77 1.04 4.14 13.15
N THR A 78 1.49 3.05 12.55
CA THR A 78 0.92 2.48 11.32
C THR A 78 -0.48 1.91 11.53
N ASN A 79 -0.89 1.65 12.77
CA ASN A 79 -2.24 1.22 13.13
C ASN A 79 -3.33 2.31 12.98
N ALA A 80 -2.97 3.54 12.64
CA ALA A 80 -3.88 4.68 12.48
C ALA A 80 -4.59 5.17 13.76
N THR A 81 -4.24 4.67 14.95
CA THR A 81 -4.94 5.03 16.21
C THR A 81 -4.35 6.23 16.93
N GLY A 82 -3.23 6.75 16.45
CA GLY A 82 -2.50 7.82 17.11
C GLY A 82 -1.67 7.36 18.32
N ASN A 83 -1.40 6.06 18.42
CA ASN A 83 -0.50 5.51 19.42
C ASN A 83 0.25 4.29 18.85
N ASN A 84 1.25 3.82 19.58
CA ASN A 84 2.09 2.67 19.21
C ASN A 84 1.71 1.39 20.00
N THR A 85 0.44 1.23 20.36
CA THR A 85 0.00 0.09 21.16
C THR A 85 -0.19 -1.13 20.28
N THR A 86 0.46 -2.23 20.63
CA THR A 86 0.23 -3.55 20.04
C THR A 86 -1.18 -4.05 20.40
N VAL A 87 -1.91 -4.51 19.41
CA VAL A 87 -3.27 -5.01 19.56
C VAL A 87 -3.33 -6.48 19.12
N ASN A 88 -3.58 -7.36 20.06
CA ASN A 88 -3.55 -8.82 19.85
C ASN A 88 -4.92 -9.42 19.46
N VAL A 89 -5.95 -8.60 19.41
CA VAL A 89 -7.32 -9.01 19.05
C VAL A 89 -7.87 -8.03 18.04
N ALA A 90 -8.56 -8.52 17.01
CA ALA A 90 -9.17 -7.64 16.01
C ALA A 90 -10.05 -6.59 16.70
N THR A 91 -9.70 -5.33 16.52
CA THR A 91 -10.32 -4.17 17.19
C THR A 91 -10.80 -3.18 16.13
N LEU A 92 -11.93 -2.55 16.38
CA LEU A 92 -12.47 -1.52 15.50
C LEU A 92 -11.52 -0.32 15.45
N ASN A 93 -11.20 0.16 14.25
CA ASN A 93 -10.35 1.34 14.09
C ASN A 93 -11.20 2.61 14.03
N ASP A 94 -11.38 3.25 15.18
CA ASP A 94 -12.27 4.42 15.29
C ASP A 94 -11.80 5.58 14.41
N ASN A 95 -10.49 5.82 14.29
CA ASN A 95 -9.96 6.93 13.49
C ASN A 95 -10.19 6.75 11.99
N LEU A 96 -9.97 5.53 11.45
CA LEU A 96 -10.27 5.24 10.05
C LEU A 96 -11.79 5.25 9.80
N ASN A 97 -12.56 4.75 10.74
CA ASN A 97 -14.03 4.73 10.65
C ASN A 97 -14.68 6.12 10.81
N ALA A 98 -13.97 7.07 11.38
CA ALA A 98 -14.42 8.47 11.51
C ALA A 98 -14.17 9.32 10.25
N LEU A 99 -13.49 8.77 9.22
CA LEU A 99 -13.24 9.53 8.00
C LEU A 99 -14.55 9.79 7.24
N PRO A 100 -14.76 11.04 6.73
CA PRO A 100 -16.07 11.52 6.30
C PRO A 100 -16.76 10.66 5.24
N SER A 101 -16.01 10.07 4.32
CA SER A 101 -16.59 9.30 3.20
C SER A 101 -16.37 7.79 3.34
N GLY A 102 -15.82 7.34 4.49
CA GLY A 102 -15.43 5.95 4.68
C GLY A 102 -14.24 5.52 3.80
N ILE A 103 -13.72 4.34 4.04
CA ILE A 103 -12.54 3.80 3.35
C ILE A 103 -12.96 2.99 2.13
N LYS A 104 -12.37 3.29 0.97
CA LYS A 104 -12.45 2.50 -0.25
C LYS A 104 -11.33 1.45 -0.31
N GLN A 105 -10.11 1.86 0.07
CA GLN A 105 -8.91 1.02 0.00
C GLN A 105 -7.88 1.51 1.02
N ILE A 106 -7.16 0.57 1.64
CA ILE A 106 -5.96 0.82 2.42
C ILE A 106 -4.77 0.44 1.54
N GLY A 107 -3.72 1.26 1.54
CA GLY A 107 -2.49 0.94 0.83
C GLY A 107 -1.86 -0.31 1.42
N ASP A 108 -1.75 -1.33 0.60
CA ASP A 108 -1.02 -2.54 0.94
C ASP A 108 0.50 -2.32 0.78
N SER A 109 1.28 -3.19 1.38
CA SER A 109 2.72 -3.11 1.30
C SER A 109 3.32 -4.51 1.33
N GLY A 110 4.07 -4.85 0.31
CA GLY A 110 4.87 -6.08 0.28
C GLY A 110 6.10 -6.04 1.21
N SER A 111 6.32 -4.95 1.92
CA SER A 111 7.45 -4.72 2.83
C SER A 111 6.98 -4.28 4.22
N ASP A 112 7.90 -3.94 5.13
CA ASP A 112 7.60 -3.34 6.44
C ASP A 112 7.38 -1.82 6.31
N PRO A 113 6.16 -1.34 6.01
CA PRO A 113 5.93 0.07 5.79
C PRO A 113 6.06 0.83 7.09
N HIS A 114 6.75 1.95 7.04
CA HIS A 114 6.85 2.86 8.17
C HIS A 114 5.75 3.92 8.18
N ALA A 115 5.04 4.05 7.08
CA ALA A 115 3.87 4.89 6.91
C ALA A 115 2.83 4.16 6.06
N MET A 116 1.59 4.51 6.24
CA MET A 116 0.45 3.93 5.53
C MET A 116 -0.32 5.02 4.79
N CYS A 117 -1.08 4.59 3.81
CA CYS A 117 -2.02 5.43 3.09
C CYS A 117 -3.38 4.74 2.93
N ALA A 118 -4.40 5.52 2.69
CA ALA A 118 -5.72 5.02 2.32
C ALA A 118 -6.42 6.00 1.37
N ILE A 119 -7.35 5.46 0.60
CA ILE A 119 -8.26 6.23 -0.25
C ILE A 119 -9.68 6.07 0.30
N THR A 120 -10.37 7.19 0.44
CA THR A 120 -11.79 7.22 0.80
C THR A 120 -12.69 7.01 -0.41
N ASN A 121 -13.97 6.75 -0.19
CA ASN A 121 -14.94 6.51 -1.26
C ASN A 121 -15.12 7.71 -2.21
N ASP A 122 -14.85 8.93 -1.74
CA ASP A 122 -14.81 10.15 -2.56
C ASP A 122 -13.44 10.42 -3.20
N GLY A 123 -12.51 9.44 -3.12
CA GLY A 123 -11.21 9.50 -3.78
C GLY A 123 -10.17 10.38 -3.09
N LYS A 124 -10.35 10.73 -1.81
CA LYS A 124 -9.35 11.50 -1.08
C LYS A 124 -8.27 10.60 -0.51
N LEU A 125 -7.03 11.10 -0.56
CA LEU A 125 -5.84 10.41 -0.06
C LEU A 125 -5.56 10.83 1.38
N TYR A 126 -5.43 9.84 2.25
CA TYR A 126 -5.01 10.00 3.65
C TYR A 126 -3.71 9.24 3.89
N THR A 127 -2.86 9.79 4.76
CA THR A 127 -1.59 9.19 5.18
C THR A 127 -1.41 9.27 6.69
N TRP A 128 -0.70 8.30 7.29
CA TRP A 128 -0.38 8.27 8.72
C TRP A 128 0.88 7.44 8.99
N GLY A 129 1.40 7.52 10.21
CA GLY A 129 2.59 6.81 10.65
C GLY A 129 3.84 7.69 10.66
N TYR A 130 5.01 7.09 10.47
CA TYR A 130 6.31 7.73 10.50
C TYR A 130 6.53 8.66 9.30
N ASN A 131 7.22 9.80 9.54
CA ASN A 131 7.43 10.83 8.51
C ASN A 131 8.89 11.31 8.37
N GLY A 132 9.86 10.61 8.93
CA GLY A 132 11.25 11.07 8.92
C GLY A 132 11.87 11.26 7.52
N HIS A 133 11.23 10.73 6.48
CA HIS A 133 11.60 10.92 5.08
C HIS A 133 10.56 11.68 4.24
N GLY A 134 9.57 12.32 4.89
CA GLY A 134 8.51 13.04 4.19
C GLY A 134 7.45 12.17 3.53
N GLN A 135 7.40 10.88 3.86
CA GLN A 135 6.49 9.90 3.24
C GLN A 135 5.01 10.15 3.49
N LEU A 136 4.64 11.03 4.42
CA LEU A 136 3.27 11.46 4.60
C LEU A 136 2.83 12.57 3.63
N GLY A 137 3.76 13.15 2.87
CA GLY A 137 3.46 14.18 1.87
C GLY A 137 3.03 15.53 2.44
N ARG A 138 3.41 15.85 3.69
CA ARG A 138 2.98 17.06 4.44
C ARG A 138 3.88 18.28 4.24
N GLY A 139 4.90 18.21 3.37
CA GLY A 139 5.86 19.29 3.13
C GLY A 139 6.99 19.38 4.17
N ASN A 140 7.12 18.40 5.06
CA ASN A 140 8.14 18.35 6.11
C ASN A 140 8.51 16.91 6.44
N THR A 141 9.47 16.75 7.37
CA THR A 141 9.93 15.45 7.88
C THR A 141 9.65 15.26 9.37
N THR A 142 8.73 16.03 9.94
CA THR A 142 8.33 15.89 11.34
C THR A 142 7.64 14.55 11.56
N ASP A 143 8.05 13.82 12.58
CA ASP A 143 7.44 12.53 12.93
C ASP A 143 6.04 12.71 13.52
N TYR A 144 5.10 11.92 13.01
CA TYR A 144 3.68 11.96 13.39
C TYR A 144 3.15 10.60 13.86
N THR A 145 4.01 9.72 14.33
CA THR A 145 3.64 8.36 14.79
C THR A 145 2.54 8.34 15.86
N ASN A 146 2.36 9.45 16.59
CA ASN A 146 1.32 9.60 17.61
C ASN A 146 0.05 10.32 17.09
N GLN A 147 -0.16 10.34 15.79
CA GLN A 147 -1.33 10.96 15.17
C GLN A 147 -2.08 9.96 14.28
N GLY A 148 -3.39 10.14 14.17
CA GLY A 148 -4.24 9.36 13.27
C GLY A 148 -4.09 9.78 11.80
N PRO A 149 -4.95 9.23 10.92
CA PRO A 149 -4.94 9.54 9.49
C PRO A 149 -5.12 11.03 9.21
N TRP A 150 -4.37 11.53 8.25
CA TRP A 150 -4.37 12.93 7.86
C TRP A 150 -4.62 13.09 6.37
N LEU A 151 -5.54 13.97 6.00
CA LEU A 151 -5.81 14.31 4.61
C LEU A 151 -4.56 14.94 3.96
N VAL A 152 -4.14 14.41 2.82
CA VAL A 152 -3.09 15.02 1.99
C VAL A 152 -3.68 16.26 1.29
N SER A 153 -3.70 17.37 1.99
CA SER A 153 -4.39 18.61 1.59
C SER A 153 -3.83 19.21 0.29
N SER A 154 -2.53 19.06 0.03
CA SER A 154 -1.89 19.47 -1.22
C SER A 154 -2.45 18.75 -2.45
N GLN A 155 -3.13 17.63 -2.26
CA GLN A 155 -3.75 16.82 -3.31
C GLN A 155 -5.28 16.74 -3.17
N SER A 156 -5.90 17.61 -2.39
CA SER A 156 -7.34 17.55 -2.08
C SER A 156 -8.26 17.79 -3.28
N SER A 157 -7.77 18.41 -4.35
CA SER A 157 -8.50 18.57 -5.62
C SER A 157 -8.44 17.35 -6.53
N ASN A 158 -7.54 16.39 -6.26
CA ASN A 158 -7.38 15.19 -7.06
C ASN A 158 -8.32 14.08 -6.56
N THR A 159 -8.68 13.17 -7.46
CA THR A 159 -9.40 11.93 -7.17
C THR A 159 -8.48 10.75 -7.39
N PHE A 160 -8.26 9.96 -6.34
CA PHE A 160 -7.40 8.78 -6.42
C PHE A 160 -8.22 7.50 -6.47
N THR A 161 -7.73 6.51 -7.19
CA THR A 161 -8.39 5.20 -7.39
C THR A 161 -7.69 4.06 -6.71
N PHE A 162 -6.38 4.17 -6.50
CA PHE A 162 -5.54 3.17 -5.85
C PHE A 162 -4.38 3.85 -5.10
N CYS A 163 -3.96 3.29 -3.97
CA CYS A 163 -2.76 3.72 -3.26
C CYS A 163 -1.98 2.52 -2.74
N GLN A 164 -0.69 2.74 -2.52
CA GLN A 164 0.22 1.74 -1.99
C GLN A 164 1.27 2.38 -1.11
N SER A 165 1.61 1.69 -0.04
CA SER A 165 2.72 2.07 0.85
C SER A 165 3.93 1.19 0.55
N SER A 166 5.10 1.78 0.61
CA SER A 166 6.37 1.09 0.54
C SER A 166 7.12 1.31 1.86
N TYR A 167 8.36 0.85 1.98
CA TYR A 167 9.16 0.94 3.21
C TYR A 167 9.23 2.37 3.78
N TYR A 168 9.60 3.36 2.95
CA TYR A 168 9.69 4.78 3.32
C TYR A 168 9.01 5.71 2.30
N SER A 169 8.12 5.20 1.46
CA SER A 169 7.50 6.00 0.42
C SER A 169 6.03 5.62 0.26
N ASN A 170 5.21 6.57 -0.15
CA ASN A 170 3.81 6.35 -0.47
C ASN A 170 3.52 6.74 -1.92
N PHE A 171 2.62 5.98 -2.54
CA PHE A 171 2.21 6.12 -3.94
C PHE A 171 0.69 6.15 -4.04
N ALA A 172 0.19 6.91 -5.01
CA ALA A 172 -1.24 6.94 -5.30
C ALA A 172 -1.48 7.11 -6.80
N LEU A 173 -2.41 6.34 -7.36
CA LEU A 173 -2.85 6.45 -8.74
C LEU A 173 -4.08 7.35 -8.82
N GLN A 174 -3.96 8.43 -9.57
CA GLN A 174 -5.04 9.34 -9.86
C GLN A 174 -5.98 8.75 -10.94
N ASP A 175 -7.24 9.12 -10.93
CA ASP A 175 -8.27 8.67 -11.87
C ASP A 175 -7.96 8.99 -13.36
N ASN A 176 -7.10 9.98 -13.59
CA ASN A 176 -6.60 10.34 -14.92
C ASN A 176 -5.36 9.55 -15.36
N GLY A 177 -4.95 8.52 -14.62
CA GLY A 177 -3.85 7.62 -14.97
C GLY A 177 -2.45 8.12 -14.64
N TYR A 178 -2.27 9.15 -13.81
CA TYR A 178 -0.96 9.54 -13.31
C TYR A 178 -0.71 8.98 -11.91
N ILE A 179 0.53 8.50 -11.67
CA ILE A 179 1.00 8.13 -10.35
C ILE A 179 1.57 9.37 -9.66
N TRP A 180 1.28 9.49 -8.37
CA TRP A 180 1.85 10.47 -7.46
C TRP A 180 2.62 9.74 -6.37
N SER A 181 3.76 10.28 -5.95
CA SER A 181 4.63 9.65 -4.97
C SER A 181 5.32 10.66 -4.07
N CYS A 182 5.65 10.24 -2.84
CA CYS A 182 6.44 11.01 -1.87
C CYS A 182 7.24 10.10 -0.95
N GLY A 183 8.21 10.64 -0.23
CA GLY A 183 9.03 9.95 0.74
C GLY A 183 10.49 9.82 0.35
N TYR A 184 11.13 8.77 0.85
CA TYR A 184 12.51 8.43 0.58
C TYR A 184 12.75 8.10 -0.89
N ASN A 185 13.86 8.57 -1.42
CA ASN A 185 14.20 8.38 -2.83
C ASN A 185 15.66 7.97 -3.06
N GLY A 186 16.36 7.51 -2.04
CA GLY A 186 17.75 7.06 -2.18
C GLY A 186 17.92 5.94 -3.20
N GLN A 187 16.87 5.18 -3.45
CA GLN A 187 16.81 4.09 -4.44
C GLN A 187 16.10 4.51 -5.75
N TYR A 188 15.87 5.80 -5.97
CA TYR A 188 15.19 6.35 -7.16
C TYR A 188 13.73 5.87 -7.35
N VAL A 189 13.14 5.24 -6.35
CA VAL A 189 11.80 4.63 -6.43
C VAL A 189 10.68 5.65 -6.67
N ILE A 190 10.90 6.93 -6.32
CA ILE A 190 9.96 8.03 -6.58
C ILE A 190 9.76 8.28 -8.08
N GLY A 191 10.73 7.96 -8.94
CA GLY A 191 10.55 8.03 -10.40
C GLY A 191 10.67 9.44 -11.01
N ASN A 192 11.27 10.40 -10.31
CA ASN A 192 11.34 11.81 -10.71
C ASN A 192 12.69 12.22 -11.37
N GLY A 193 13.56 11.26 -11.66
CA GLY A 193 14.85 11.50 -12.32
C GLY A 193 16.01 11.82 -11.38
N ASN A 194 15.79 11.86 -10.07
CA ASN A 194 16.84 12.10 -9.08
C ASN A 194 16.62 11.21 -7.84
N ASN A 195 17.56 11.25 -6.88
CA ASN A 195 17.52 10.50 -5.64
C ASN A 195 17.18 11.33 -4.40
N SER A 196 16.67 12.55 -4.58
CA SER A 196 16.30 13.41 -3.47
C SER A 196 14.93 13.04 -2.92
N GLN A 197 14.82 12.92 -1.60
CA GLN A 197 13.54 12.67 -0.94
C GLN A 197 12.49 13.74 -1.29
N GLN A 198 11.23 13.35 -1.33
CA GLN A 198 10.11 14.23 -1.63
C GLN A 198 9.18 14.33 -0.42
N THR A 199 9.11 15.51 0.17
CA THR A 199 8.25 15.75 1.35
C THR A 199 6.80 16.07 0.99
N THR A 200 6.49 16.24 -0.29
CA THR A 200 5.15 16.41 -0.85
C THR A 200 4.93 15.39 -1.96
N PHE A 201 3.68 15.02 -2.20
CA PHE A 201 3.35 14.20 -3.36
C PHE A 201 3.67 14.94 -4.65
N ILE A 202 4.48 14.33 -5.49
CA ILE A 202 4.82 14.82 -6.83
C ILE A 202 4.28 13.85 -7.88
N ARG A 203 3.89 14.38 -9.02
CA ARG A 203 3.41 13.58 -10.16
C ARG A 203 4.59 12.97 -10.93
N ILE A 204 4.53 11.65 -11.16
CA ILE A 204 5.46 10.96 -12.04
C ILE A 204 5.07 11.24 -13.50
N ASN A 205 6.07 11.48 -14.36
CA ASN A 205 5.83 11.76 -15.78
C ASN A 205 5.63 10.45 -16.57
N LEU A 206 4.57 9.72 -16.24
CA LEU A 206 4.10 8.53 -16.95
C LEU A 206 2.57 8.57 -16.99
N PRO A 207 1.96 8.88 -18.15
CA PRO A 207 0.50 8.91 -18.28
C PRO A 207 -0.10 7.52 -18.55
N ASN A 208 -1.42 7.44 -18.47
CA ASN A 208 -2.22 6.28 -18.85
C ASN A 208 -1.94 5.01 -18.03
N VAL A 209 -1.44 5.14 -16.81
CA VAL A 209 -1.24 4.01 -15.91
C VAL A 209 -2.59 3.45 -15.46
N ILE A 210 -2.72 2.12 -15.51
CA ILE A 210 -3.91 1.37 -15.09
C ILE A 210 -3.64 0.42 -13.92
N ASP A 211 -2.38 0.03 -13.72
CA ASP A 211 -1.93 -0.78 -12.58
C ASP A 211 -0.48 -0.44 -12.25
N PHE A 212 -0.11 -0.47 -10.98
CA PHE A 212 1.27 -0.31 -10.55
C PHE A 212 1.53 -1.09 -9.27
N ASP A 213 2.80 -1.37 -9.02
CA ASP A 213 3.27 -1.96 -7.78
C ASP A 213 4.65 -1.42 -7.44
N CYS A 214 4.96 -1.33 -6.16
CA CYS A 214 6.24 -0.83 -5.69
C CYS A 214 6.68 -1.52 -4.39
N ASN A 215 7.99 -1.68 -4.27
CA ASN A 215 8.63 -2.09 -3.03
C ASN A 215 9.66 -1.02 -2.58
N HIS A 216 10.61 -1.39 -1.72
CA HIS A 216 11.63 -0.46 -1.23
C HIS A 216 12.51 0.09 -2.35
N ASP A 217 12.85 -0.72 -3.35
CA ASP A 217 13.90 -0.44 -4.33
C ASP A 217 13.36 -0.20 -5.75
N LEU A 218 12.23 -0.80 -6.09
CA LEU A 218 11.71 -0.84 -7.46
C LEU A 218 10.24 -0.44 -7.50
N ALA A 219 9.84 0.08 -8.66
CA ALA A 219 8.45 0.27 -9.02
C ALA A 219 8.19 -0.21 -10.45
N LEU A 220 7.01 -0.80 -10.66
CA LEU A 220 6.48 -1.26 -11.94
C LEU A 220 5.17 -0.53 -12.23
N ALA A 221 4.92 -0.22 -13.49
CA ALA A 221 3.64 0.30 -13.93
C ALA A 221 3.21 -0.34 -15.25
N LEU A 222 1.92 -0.61 -15.38
CA LEU A 222 1.26 -1.04 -16.60
C LEU A 222 0.38 0.10 -17.11
N THR A 223 0.51 0.42 -18.39
CA THR A 223 -0.32 1.44 -19.05
C THR A 223 -1.49 0.81 -19.83
N SER A 224 -2.50 1.62 -20.15
CA SER A 224 -3.64 1.21 -20.99
C SER A 224 -3.24 0.80 -22.41
N GLU A 225 -2.02 1.14 -22.85
CA GLU A 225 -1.42 0.69 -24.11
C GLU A 225 -0.77 -0.70 -24.00
N ASN A 226 -0.94 -1.37 -22.87
CA ASN A 226 -0.31 -2.65 -22.54
C ASN A 226 1.23 -2.60 -22.55
N LYS A 227 1.80 -1.47 -22.14
CA LYS A 227 3.24 -1.28 -21.97
C LYS A 227 3.60 -1.33 -20.48
N VAL A 228 4.67 -2.04 -20.16
CA VAL A 228 5.22 -2.14 -18.81
C VAL A 228 6.41 -1.20 -18.67
N TYR A 229 6.42 -0.43 -17.59
CA TYR A 229 7.51 0.46 -17.22
C TYR A 229 8.10 0.04 -15.88
N ILE A 230 9.41 0.21 -15.74
CA ILE A 230 10.16 -0.08 -14.52
C ILE A 230 11.08 1.09 -14.18
N TRP A 231 11.27 1.36 -12.89
CA TRP A 231 12.26 2.32 -12.38
C TRP A 231 12.66 1.98 -10.95
N GLY A 232 13.73 2.61 -10.46
CA GLY A 232 14.29 2.37 -9.14
C GLY A 232 15.72 1.88 -9.21
N ASN A 233 16.19 1.27 -8.14
CA ASN A 233 17.56 0.74 -8.02
C ASN A 233 17.58 -0.77 -8.26
N GLU A 234 18.46 -1.19 -9.13
CA GLU A 234 18.70 -2.59 -9.39
C GLU A 234 20.01 -3.06 -8.77
N ASN A 235 19.93 -3.69 -7.62
CA ASN A 235 21.09 -4.34 -7.03
C ASN A 235 21.26 -5.82 -7.46
N ASN A 236 20.26 -6.44 -8.11
CA ASN A 236 20.21 -7.90 -8.33
C ASN A 236 19.70 -8.31 -9.72
N SER A 237 19.91 -7.55 -10.77
CA SER A 237 19.49 -7.89 -12.16
C SER A 237 17.97 -8.14 -12.32
N THR A 238 17.14 -7.56 -11.46
CA THR A 238 15.69 -7.74 -11.48
C THR A 238 15.00 -6.91 -12.58
N MET A 239 15.69 -5.96 -13.19
CA MET A 239 15.14 -5.09 -14.23
C MET A 239 15.03 -5.75 -15.62
N GLY A 240 15.35 -7.03 -15.72
CA GLY A 240 15.04 -7.88 -16.89
C GLY A 240 15.78 -7.53 -18.19
N SER A 241 16.22 -6.31 -18.42
CA SER A 241 16.97 -5.91 -19.61
C SER A 241 17.69 -4.58 -19.43
N ALA A 242 17.41 -3.84 -18.39
CA ALA A 242 18.07 -2.57 -18.12
C ALA A 242 19.37 -2.79 -17.36
N THR A 243 20.38 -2.06 -17.69
CA THR A 243 21.63 -2.08 -16.99
C THR A 243 21.63 -0.99 -15.93
N GLY A 244 21.30 -1.37 -14.69
CA GLY A 244 21.46 -0.51 -13.52
C GLY A 244 20.25 0.34 -13.14
N THR A 245 20.47 1.25 -12.20
CA THR A 245 19.46 2.14 -11.62
C THR A 245 18.87 3.10 -12.64
N THR A 246 17.54 3.18 -12.70
CA THR A 246 16.83 4.18 -13.51
C THR A 246 16.00 5.10 -12.61
N GLY A 247 16.27 6.39 -12.68
CA GLY A 247 15.55 7.40 -11.89
C GLY A 247 14.17 7.79 -12.46
N THR A 248 13.84 7.33 -13.68
CA THR A 248 12.59 7.62 -14.38
C THR A 248 11.97 6.34 -14.94
N PRO A 249 10.63 6.28 -15.11
CA PRO A 249 9.98 5.14 -15.75
C PRO A 249 10.62 4.78 -17.10
N THR A 250 11.13 3.57 -17.22
CA THR A 250 11.80 3.04 -18.42
C THR A 250 10.96 1.92 -19.00
N HIS A 251 10.65 2.00 -20.29
CA HIS A 251 9.81 1.03 -20.99
C HIS A 251 10.52 -0.32 -21.16
N MET A 252 9.87 -1.40 -20.74
CA MET A 252 10.35 -2.77 -20.89
C MET A 252 9.89 -3.35 -22.24
N THR A 253 10.59 -2.99 -23.31
CA THR A 253 10.23 -3.38 -24.70
C THR A 253 10.19 -4.89 -24.92
N THR A 254 10.89 -5.68 -24.10
CA THR A 254 10.88 -7.17 -24.14
C THR A 254 9.50 -7.76 -23.78
N LEU A 255 8.63 -6.96 -23.15
CA LEU A 255 7.28 -7.38 -22.75
C LEU A 255 6.21 -6.91 -23.75
N ASP A 256 6.58 -6.17 -24.81
CA ASP A 256 5.64 -5.73 -25.83
C ASP A 256 4.91 -6.89 -26.49
N GLY A 257 3.60 -6.76 -26.67
CA GLY A 257 2.76 -7.79 -27.26
C GLY A 257 2.48 -9.02 -26.39
N LYS A 258 2.88 -9.02 -25.10
CA LYS A 258 2.67 -10.15 -24.16
C LYS A 258 1.31 -10.14 -23.46
N ASN A 259 0.43 -9.17 -23.74
CA ASN A 259 -0.91 -9.04 -23.11
C ASN A 259 -0.84 -9.10 -21.58
N ILE A 260 -0.05 -8.22 -21.00
CA ILE A 260 0.13 -8.13 -19.55
C ILE A 260 -1.19 -7.62 -18.93
N VAL A 261 -1.66 -8.29 -17.89
CA VAL A 261 -2.92 -7.93 -17.20
C VAL A 261 -2.68 -7.31 -15.83
N LYS A 262 -1.49 -7.50 -15.26
CA LYS A 262 -1.15 -7.03 -13.91
C LYS A 262 0.36 -7.00 -13.71
N VAL A 263 0.84 -6.05 -12.91
CA VAL A 263 2.26 -5.98 -12.50
C VAL A 263 2.39 -6.13 -10.99
N ARG A 264 3.46 -6.83 -10.53
CA ARG A 264 3.80 -6.97 -9.10
C ARG A 264 5.33 -7.00 -8.93
N THR A 265 5.81 -6.37 -7.81
CA THR A 265 7.24 -6.31 -7.44
C THR A 265 7.60 -7.31 -6.36
#